data_2b475be0163d8378a58d56530c2b01a8
#
_entry.id   2b475be0163d8378a58d56530c2b01a8
#
_cell.length_a   1.000
_cell.length_b   1.000
_cell.length_c   1.000
_cell.angle_alpha   90.00
_cell.angle_beta   90.00
_cell.angle_gamma   90.00
#
_symmetry.space_group_name_H-M   'P 1'
#
loop_
_entity.id
_entity.type
_entity.pdbx_description
1 polymer ?
#
loop_
_entity_poly.entity_id
_entity_poly.type
_entity_poly.pdbx_seq_one_letter_code
_entity_poly.pdbx_strand_id
1 'polypeptide(L)'
;MDHEIDESMLPGILLECSELIGIQATFKLVAKYGGVRLYVPKTLRPDHDLVAIINRELAETMIDRFGGEVLEIPKALLANVALRNITIKQEYEVLSQRQLAIKYNLTERQVRNILCGDGQDDNQRGLF
;
A
#
# COMPACT_ATOMS: atom_id res chain seq x y z
N MET A 1 6.37 9.49 -18.62
CA MET A 1 6.40 9.22 -18.21
C MET A 1 6.04 8.73 -17.49
N ASP A 2 6.30 8.67 -17.33
CA ASP A 2 6.15 8.21 -16.74
C ASP A 2 5.62 7.84 -15.93
N HIS A 3 5.76 7.70 -16.00
CA HIS A 3 5.51 7.40 -15.17
C HIS A 3 4.74 7.15 -14.52
N GLU A 4 4.91 7.32 -14.76
CA GLU A 4 4.45 7.26 -14.15
C GLU A 4 3.46 7.01 -13.85
N ILE A 5 3.70 6.99 -14.19
CA ILE A 5 2.90 6.79 -13.91
C ILE A 5 1.81 6.37 -13.40
N ASP A 6 1.79 5.88 -13.34
CA ASP A 6 0.93 4.92 -12.83
C ASP A 6 0.77 5.03 -11.37
N GLU A 7 0.94 6.20 -10.83
CA GLU A 7 0.72 6.46 -9.42
C GLU A 7 -0.72 6.17 -9.02
N SER A 8 -1.63 6.35 -9.97
CA SER A 8 -3.03 6.10 -9.68
C SER A 8 -3.31 4.61 -9.48
N MET A 9 -2.47 3.74 -10.02
CA MET A 9 -2.65 2.30 -9.86
C MET A 9 -1.96 1.75 -8.62
N LEU A 10 -0.87 2.39 -8.21
CA LEU A 10 -0.17 1.93 -7.01
C LEU A 10 -1.06 1.90 -5.78
N PRO A 11 -1.79 2.99 -5.47
CA PRO A 11 -2.69 2.93 -4.32
C PRO A 11 -3.80 1.91 -4.49
N GLY A 12 -4.24 1.67 -5.73
CA GLY A 12 -5.34 0.75 -5.97
C GLY A 12 -5.02 -0.67 -5.55
N ILE A 13 -3.92 -1.22 -6.05
CA ILE A 13 -3.51 -2.58 -5.72
C ILE A 13 -3.17 -2.71 -4.23
N LEU A 14 -2.46 -1.72 -3.70
CA LEU A 14 -2.06 -1.75 -2.30
C LEU A 14 -3.26 -1.56 -1.38
N LEU A 15 -4.21 -0.73 -1.78
CA LEU A 15 -5.42 -0.52 -0.99
C LEU A 15 -6.24 -1.81 -0.93
N GLU A 16 -6.41 -2.48 -2.06
CA GLU A 16 -7.12 -3.76 -2.06
C GLU A 16 -6.47 -4.77 -1.14
N CYS A 17 -5.15 -4.90 -1.24
CA CYS A 17 -4.43 -5.85 -0.39
C CYS A 17 -4.58 -5.47 1.08
N SER A 18 -4.47 -4.18 1.41
CA SER A 18 -4.56 -3.77 2.81
C SER A 18 -5.95 -3.99 3.37
N GLU A 19 -6.98 -3.88 2.53
CA GLU A 19 -8.35 -4.15 2.97
C GLU A 19 -8.60 -5.64 3.18
N LEU A 20 -7.94 -6.47 2.38
CA LEU A 20 -8.11 -7.92 2.46
C LEU A 20 -7.31 -8.55 3.59
N ILE A 21 -6.05 -8.17 3.74
CA ILE A 21 -5.13 -8.87 4.63
C ILE A 21 -4.51 -7.96 5.68
N GLY A 22 -4.83 -6.67 5.64
CA GLY A 22 -4.31 -5.72 6.61
C GLY A 22 -3.02 -5.05 6.15
N ILE A 23 -2.74 -3.92 6.74
CA ILE A 23 -1.58 -3.10 6.37
C ILE A 23 -0.26 -3.85 6.61
N GLN A 24 -0.15 -4.51 7.76
CA GLN A 24 1.11 -5.16 8.12
C GLN A 24 1.44 -6.31 7.17
N ALA A 25 0.43 -7.12 6.82
CA ALA A 25 0.64 -8.20 5.88
C ALA A 25 0.99 -7.66 4.49
N THR A 26 0.39 -6.54 4.10
CA THR A 26 0.70 -5.91 2.83
C THR A 26 2.15 -5.43 2.80
N PHE A 27 2.65 -4.86 3.90
CA PHE A 27 4.06 -4.49 4.00
C PHE A 27 4.97 -5.71 3.82
N LYS A 28 4.59 -6.85 4.39
CA LYS A 28 5.37 -8.08 4.25
C LYS A 28 5.42 -8.54 2.80
N LEU A 29 4.29 -8.44 2.09
CA LEU A 29 4.27 -8.79 0.66
C LEU A 29 5.18 -7.88 -0.13
N VAL A 30 5.13 -6.57 0.14
CA VAL A 30 5.97 -5.61 -0.56
C VAL A 30 7.45 -5.87 -0.27
N ALA A 31 7.77 -6.23 0.97
CA ALA A 31 9.16 -6.51 1.33
C ALA A 31 9.71 -7.69 0.54
N LYS A 32 8.86 -8.69 0.27
CA LYS A 32 9.30 -9.89 -0.44
C LYS A 32 9.20 -9.75 -1.96
N TYR A 33 8.13 -9.15 -2.46
CA TYR A 33 7.83 -9.16 -3.89
C TYR A 33 7.90 -7.78 -4.53
N GLY A 34 8.33 -6.76 -3.82
CA GLY A 34 8.38 -5.41 -4.37
C GLY A 34 9.19 -5.35 -5.65
N GLY A 35 8.58 -4.79 -6.69
CA GLY A 35 9.24 -4.64 -7.97
C GLY A 35 9.11 -5.83 -8.90
N VAL A 36 8.45 -6.91 -8.46
CA VAL A 36 8.30 -8.10 -9.30
C VAL A 36 6.81 -8.51 -9.33
N ARG A 37 6.54 -9.51 -10.13
CA ARG A 37 5.19 -10.05 -10.25
C ARG A 37 4.98 -11.15 -9.22
N LEU A 38 3.79 -11.17 -8.64
CA LEU A 38 3.40 -12.21 -7.70
C LEU A 38 2.28 -13.03 -8.35
N TYR A 39 2.53 -14.29 -8.62
CA TYR A 39 1.47 -15.18 -9.07
C TYR A 39 0.72 -15.71 -7.85
N VAL A 40 -0.59 -15.48 -7.81
CA VAL A 40 -1.44 -16.00 -6.74
C VAL A 40 -2.01 -17.32 -7.22
N PRO A 41 -1.67 -18.45 -6.59
CA PRO A 41 -2.14 -19.74 -7.07
C PRO A 41 -3.65 -19.89 -6.88
N LYS A 42 -4.25 -20.80 -7.64
CA LYS A 42 -5.67 -21.09 -7.47
C LYS A 42 -5.93 -21.92 -6.24
N THR A 43 -4.98 -22.74 -5.87
CA THR A 43 -5.09 -23.64 -4.71
C THR A 43 -3.90 -23.43 -3.82
N LEU A 44 -4.15 -23.25 -2.53
CA LEU A 44 -3.08 -23.00 -1.58
C LEU A 44 -2.43 -24.31 -1.13
N ARG A 45 -1.11 -24.37 -1.24
CA ARG A 45 -0.31 -25.46 -0.72
C ARG A 45 0.32 -25.02 0.59
N PRO A 46 0.36 -25.89 1.60
CA PRO A 46 0.89 -25.48 2.91
C PRO A 46 2.32 -24.96 2.88
N ASP A 47 3.11 -25.38 1.90
CA ASP A 47 4.50 -24.95 1.78
C ASP A 47 4.68 -23.76 0.85
N HIS A 48 3.58 -23.13 0.42
CA HIS A 48 3.69 -21.97 -0.46
C HIS A 48 4.31 -20.78 0.27
N ASP A 49 5.07 -19.97 -0.47
CA ASP A 49 5.74 -18.81 0.13
C ASP A 49 4.77 -17.85 0.79
N LEU A 50 3.56 -17.70 0.26
CA LEU A 50 2.58 -16.82 0.88
C LEU A 50 2.27 -17.23 2.32
N VAL A 51 2.19 -18.53 2.59
CA VAL A 51 1.93 -19.01 3.94
C VAL A 51 3.05 -18.57 4.88
N ALA A 52 4.28 -18.66 4.42
CA ALA A 52 5.43 -18.28 5.23
C ALA A 52 5.47 -16.78 5.49
N ILE A 53 5.00 -15.99 4.52
CA ILE A 53 5.11 -14.53 4.60
C ILE A 53 3.98 -13.91 5.39
N ILE A 54 2.73 -14.32 5.13
CA ILE A 54 1.58 -13.66 5.72
C ILE A 54 0.71 -14.58 6.58
N ASN A 55 0.91 -15.84 6.55
CA ASN A 55 0.23 -16.93 7.23
C ASN A 55 -0.86 -17.56 6.36
N ARG A 56 -1.35 -18.72 6.82
CA ARG A 56 -2.27 -19.51 6.00
C ARG A 56 -3.62 -18.83 5.80
N GLU A 57 -4.15 -18.26 6.86
CA GLU A 57 -5.48 -17.64 6.81
C GLU A 57 -5.50 -16.48 5.81
N LEU A 58 -4.50 -15.60 5.90
CA LEU A 58 -4.43 -14.46 5.00
C LEU A 58 -4.10 -14.90 3.57
N ALA A 59 -3.29 -15.95 3.43
CA ALA A 59 -3.00 -16.49 2.10
C ALA A 59 -4.26 -17.02 1.45
N GLU A 60 -5.12 -17.69 2.21
CA GLU A 60 -6.39 -18.16 1.69
C GLU A 60 -7.29 -17.01 1.26
N THR A 61 -7.28 -15.92 2.02
CA THR A 61 -8.03 -14.73 1.66
C THR A 61 -7.54 -14.16 0.32
N MET A 62 -6.22 -14.12 0.12
CA MET A 62 -5.65 -13.66 -1.13
C MET A 62 -6.08 -14.54 -2.30
N ILE A 63 -6.09 -15.86 -2.09
CA ILE A 63 -6.49 -16.80 -3.13
C ILE A 63 -7.96 -16.65 -3.48
N ASP A 64 -8.81 -16.41 -2.49
CA ASP A 64 -10.23 -16.19 -2.75
C ASP A 64 -10.45 -14.99 -3.66
N ARG A 65 -9.63 -13.95 -3.52
CA ARG A 65 -9.81 -12.73 -4.30
C ARG A 65 -9.02 -12.73 -5.61
N PHE A 66 -7.79 -13.23 -5.58
CA PHE A 66 -6.87 -13.10 -6.70
C PHE A 66 -6.39 -14.42 -7.28
N GLY A 67 -6.97 -15.56 -6.86
CA GLY A 67 -6.47 -16.86 -7.29
C GLY A 67 -6.39 -16.97 -8.80
N GLY A 68 -5.24 -17.39 -9.28
CA GLY A 68 -4.98 -17.53 -10.70
C GLY A 68 -4.49 -16.27 -11.39
N GLU A 69 -4.40 -15.16 -10.66
CA GLU A 69 -3.98 -13.88 -11.24
C GLU A 69 -2.52 -13.60 -10.94
N VAL A 70 -1.92 -12.77 -11.77
CA VAL A 70 -0.58 -12.25 -11.54
C VAL A 70 -0.71 -10.81 -11.09
N LEU A 71 -0.17 -10.50 -9.92
CA LEU A 71 -0.21 -9.15 -9.38
C LEU A 71 1.15 -8.49 -9.56
N GLU A 72 1.15 -7.25 -10.04
CA GLU A 72 2.39 -6.48 -10.12
C GLU A 72 2.56 -5.70 -8.83
N ILE A 73 3.57 -6.06 -8.06
CA ILE A 73 3.80 -5.44 -6.76
C ILE A 73 4.76 -4.25 -6.96
N PRO A 74 4.37 -3.04 -6.53
CA PRO A 74 5.21 -1.87 -6.71
C PRO A 74 6.55 -2.02 -5.98
N LYS A 75 7.56 -1.28 -6.44
CA LYS A 75 8.84 -1.26 -5.76
C LYS A 75 8.68 -0.82 -4.32
N ALA A 76 9.49 -1.37 -3.43
CA ALA A 76 9.34 -1.16 -2.00
C ALA A 76 9.30 0.32 -1.62
N LEU A 77 10.16 1.14 -2.22
CA LEU A 77 10.19 2.56 -1.86
C LEU A 77 8.86 3.25 -2.15
N LEU A 78 8.33 3.04 -3.36
CA LEU A 78 7.06 3.66 -3.75
C LEU A 78 5.90 3.06 -2.97
N ALA A 79 5.94 1.74 -2.78
CA ALA A 79 4.88 1.06 -2.05
C ALA A 79 4.84 1.51 -0.58
N ASN A 80 6.00 1.68 0.03
CA ASN A 80 6.04 2.11 1.42
C ASN A 80 5.46 3.51 1.60
N VAL A 81 5.70 4.41 0.65
CA VAL A 81 5.10 5.74 0.69
C VAL A 81 3.58 5.63 0.57
N ALA A 82 3.10 4.83 -0.38
CA ALA A 82 1.66 4.67 -0.57
C ALA A 82 0.99 4.06 0.66
N LEU A 83 1.61 3.03 1.24
CA LEU A 83 1.06 2.39 2.43
C LEU A 83 1.09 3.33 3.64
N ARG A 84 2.16 4.11 3.77
CA ARG A 84 2.23 5.12 4.82
C ARG A 84 1.07 6.10 4.68
N ASN A 85 0.80 6.54 3.46
CA ASN A 85 -0.27 7.50 3.23
C ASN A 85 -1.63 6.91 3.56
N ILE A 86 -1.85 5.64 3.23
CA ILE A 86 -3.09 4.95 3.61
C ILE A 86 -3.22 4.92 5.13
N THR A 87 -2.14 4.59 5.83
CA THR A 87 -2.15 4.53 7.29
C THR A 87 -2.44 5.89 7.90
N ILE A 88 -1.84 6.95 7.34
CA ILE A 88 -2.08 8.31 7.83
C ILE A 88 -3.57 8.66 7.71
N LYS A 89 -4.19 8.32 6.58
CA LYS A 89 -5.61 8.61 6.39
C LYS A 89 -6.46 7.87 7.41
N GLN A 90 -6.10 6.63 7.70
CA GLN A 90 -6.84 5.85 8.70
C GLN A 90 -6.66 6.43 10.10
N GLU A 91 -5.45 6.82 10.44
CA GLU A 91 -5.16 7.33 11.78
C GLU A 91 -5.70 8.75 12.00
N TYR A 92 -6.00 9.46 10.94
CA TYR A 92 -6.57 10.80 11.06
C TYR A 92 -7.92 10.77 11.77
N GLU A 93 -8.55 9.63 11.87
CA GLU A 93 -9.80 9.53 12.62
C GLU A 93 -9.58 9.74 14.12
N VAL A 94 -8.37 9.51 14.60
CA VAL A 94 -8.07 9.63 16.03
C VAL A 94 -6.90 10.57 16.33
N LEU A 95 -6.07 10.90 15.34
CA LEU A 95 -4.91 11.77 15.54
C LEU A 95 -5.08 13.05 14.72
N SER A 96 -4.59 14.15 15.26
CA SER A 96 -4.60 15.42 14.54
C SER A 96 -3.53 15.46 13.47
N GLN A 97 -3.63 16.43 12.56
CA GLN A 97 -2.60 16.62 11.54
C GLN A 97 -1.21 16.85 12.18
N ARG A 98 -1.17 17.62 13.25
CA ARG A 98 0.09 17.87 13.95
C ARG A 98 0.67 16.59 14.53
N GLN A 99 -0.18 15.76 15.16
CA GLN A 99 0.27 14.51 15.74
C GLN A 99 0.79 13.55 14.66
N LEU A 100 0.11 13.49 13.53
CA LEU A 100 0.56 12.67 12.41
C LEU A 100 1.88 13.17 11.85
N ALA A 101 2.04 14.49 11.75
CA ALA A 101 3.30 15.05 11.26
C ALA A 101 4.46 14.63 12.15
N ILE A 102 4.27 14.69 13.46
CA ILE A 102 5.31 14.31 14.41
C ILE A 102 5.59 12.82 14.31
N LYS A 103 4.53 12.00 14.27
CA LYS A 103 4.67 10.56 14.26
C LYS A 103 5.43 10.07 13.03
N TYR A 104 5.16 10.66 11.87
CA TYR A 104 5.73 10.21 10.61
C TYR A 104 6.89 11.07 10.13
N ASN A 105 7.31 12.02 10.94
CA ASN A 105 8.41 12.91 10.61
C ASN A 105 8.16 13.68 9.31
N LEU A 106 6.98 14.25 9.24
CA LEU A 106 6.54 15.06 8.10
C LEU A 106 6.19 16.45 8.58
N THR A 107 6.00 17.37 7.64
CA THR A 107 5.44 18.66 7.98
C THR A 107 3.91 18.57 8.03
N GLU A 108 3.28 19.50 8.70
CA GLU A 108 1.81 19.54 8.71
C GLU A 108 1.26 19.76 7.30
N ARG A 109 1.99 20.51 6.48
CA ARG A 109 1.59 20.70 5.09
C ARG A 109 1.59 19.40 4.32
N GLN A 110 2.63 18.58 4.51
CA GLN A 110 2.70 17.28 3.84
C GLN A 110 1.54 16.37 4.28
N VAL A 111 1.24 16.39 5.58
CA VAL A 111 0.11 15.61 6.08
C VAL A 111 -1.20 16.09 5.45
N ARG A 112 -1.37 17.41 5.40
CA ARG A 112 -2.59 17.98 4.81
C ARG A 112 -2.74 17.55 3.35
N ASN A 113 -1.65 17.60 2.59
CA ASN A 113 -1.68 17.19 1.19
C ASN A 113 -2.05 15.72 1.06
N ILE A 114 -1.53 14.88 1.92
CA ILE A 114 -1.87 13.45 1.92
C ILE A 114 -3.36 13.26 2.21
N LEU A 115 -3.87 13.98 3.19
CA LEU A 115 -5.28 13.84 3.59
C LEU A 115 -6.25 14.36 2.53
N CYS A 116 -5.84 15.39 1.80
CA CYS A 116 -6.67 15.93 0.73
C CYS A 116 -6.68 15.06 -0.51
N GLY A 117 -5.82 14.07 -0.53
CA GLY A 117 -5.90 13.05 -1.57
C GLY A 117 -5.11 13.41 -2.76
N ASP A 118 -4.70 14.40 -3.03
CA ASP A 118 -4.01 14.53 -4.18
C ASP A 118 -3.54 15.79 -4.47
N GLY A 119 -3.56 15.98 -4.25
CA GLY A 119 -3.14 16.87 -4.45
C GLY A 119 -3.20 17.95 -5.20
N GLN A 120 -3.60 18.04 -5.48
CA GLN A 120 -3.54 18.80 -5.77
C GLN A 120 -2.92 19.65 -5.61
N ASP A 121 -2.86 19.14 -5.79
CA ASP A 121 -2.22 19.68 -5.69
C ASP A 121 -1.62 20.29 -5.73
N ASP A 122 -1.60 20.24 -6.04
CA ASP A 122 -0.99 20.73 -6.17
C ASP A 122 -0.52 21.35 -6.16
N ASN A 123 -0.68 21.33 -6.42
CA ASN A 123 -0.22 21.89 -6.48
C ASN A 123 0.18 22.38 -6.30
N GLN A 124 0.01 22.32 -6.34
CA GLN A 124 0.37 22.69 -6.27
C GLN A 124 0.92 23.05 -6.18
N ARG A 125 0.95 23.13 -6.56
CA ARG A 125 1.53 23.44 -6.63
C ARG A 125 2.11 24.05 -6.36
N GLY A 126 2.00 24.24 -6.57
CA GLY A 126 2.65 24.69 -6.46
C GLY A 126 3.20 25.26 -6.07
N LEU A 127 3.34 25.25 -6.06
CA LEU A 127 3.86 25.69 -5.78
C LEU A 127 4.39 26.02 -5.37
N PHE A 128 4.66 26.07 -5.53
CA PHE A 128 5.07 26.30 -5.22
C PHE A 128 5.30 26.59 -5.16
#